data_589bb95806b9b186e26eed5448c25e24
#
_entry.id   589bb95806b9b186e26eed5448c25e24
#
_cell.length_a   1.000
_cell.length_b   1.000
_cell.length_c   1.000
_cell.angle_alpha   90.00
_cell.angle_beta   90.00
_cell.angle_gamma   90.00
#
_symmetry.space_group_name_H-M   'P 1'
#
loop_
_entity.id
_entity.type
_entity.pdbx_description
1 polymer ?
#
loop_
_entity_poly.entity_id
_entity_poly.type
_entity_poly.pdbx_seq_one_letter_code
_entity_poly.pdbx_strand_id
1 'polypeptide(L)'
;MNWCSNQERCGGCYYQEIPYEEELKIKEEEIRSLFAPLVMGDFPFEGIISSPKKEAYRNKMEFSFGDQEKDGPLCLGLHQKRSFFNILNTEDCRLPHPDMGKILLATREYFLDKGVGYFHKKRHEGYLRHLLIRRGEKTGEILVSLVHNLFAEKSFSEQDILQSLAVKNVRQESEENCVTETGGEAESIQDKKTFISEEALLKGWCESLLSLEKEGKLDGHFAGILHTKNESLADAVVNQGTEILYGKDFFYEKLLGLNFKITSFSFFQTNSLGAEKLYEKIREYADLSNTAVEKPIIFDLYSGTGTITQLMSEVAKEAYGVEIIEEAVESAKENAKENGIENCRFIAGDVLKVLEQNKAAMNQSGDIAEGNSANKEENGNILPRPDFIVVDPPRDGMHKRALDLIIRYGVNRLIYVACKPKSLARDLEPLQAAGYRVKRLCAVDMFPRTNNVETIALLQKEES
;
A
#
# COMPACT_ATOMS: atom_id res chain seq x y z
N MET A 1 18.31 8.36 -22.89
CA MET A 1 17.93 9.33 -21.82
C MET A 1 17.62 8.48 -20.60
N ASN A 2 18.31 8.68 -19.46
CA ASN A 2 18.11 7.85 -18.28
C ASN A 2 16.69 8.04 -17.74
N TRP A 3 16.07 6.96 -17.25
CA TRP A 3 14.72 6.98 -16.69
C TRP A 3 14.63 7.88 -15.44
N CYS A 4 15.60 7.76 -14.51
CA CYS A 4 15.80 8.63 -13.35
C CYS A 4 17.29 8.66 -12.99
N SER A 5 17.70 9.55 -12.10
CA SER A 5 19.11 9.70 -11.67
C SER A 5 19.69 8.43 -10.99
N ASN A 6 18.82 7.60 -10.41
CA ASN A 6 19.20 6.40 -9.67
C ASN A 6 18.91 5.08 -10.40
N GLN A 7 18.75 5.09 -11.73
CA GLN A 7 18.33 3.93 -12.54
C GLN A 7 19.13 2.65 -12.26
N GLU A 8 20.46 2.73 -12.15
CA GLU A 8 21.32 1.57 -11.91
C GLU A 8 21.46 1.20 -10.43
N ARG A 9 21.21 2.15 -9.53
CA ARG A 9 21.48 2.05 -8.09
C ARG A 9 20.26 1.69 -7.26
N CYS A 10 19.08 2.16 -7.65
CA CYS A 10 17.82 1.88 -6.98
C CYS A 10 17.27 0.50 -7.36
N GLY A 11 16.75 -0.24 -6.39
CA GLY A 11 16.14 -1.56 -6.61
C GLY A 11 14.66 -1.54 -6.99
N GLY A 12 14.06 -0.36 -7.16
CA GLY A 12 12.60 -0.23 -7.33
C GLY A 12 12.06 -0.60 -8.70
N CYS A 13 12.87 -0.54 -9.75
CA CYS A 13 12.44 -0.78 -11.12
C CYS A 13 13.30 -1.84 -11.82
N TYR A 14 12.66 -2.61 -12.74
CA TYR A 14 13.31 -3.66 -13.53
C TYR A 14 13.31 -3.35 -15.03
N TYR A 15 12.28 -2.65 -15.53
CA TYR A 15 12.02 -2.49 -16.96
C TYR A 15 12.14 -1.03 -17.42
N GLN A 16 13.10 -0.29 -16.87
CA GLN A 16 13.26 1.14 -17.16
C GLN A 16 13.73 1.42 -18.59
N GLU A 17 14.48 0.49 -19.21
CA GLU A 17 15.18 0.67 -20.48
C GLU A 17 14.38 0.21 -21.69
N ILE A 18 13.28 -0.50 -21.47
CA ILE A 18 12.48 -1.07 -22.56
C ILE A 18 11.14 -0.35 -22.70
N PRO A 19 10.54 -0.34 -23.91
CA PRO A 19 9.17 0.14 -24.12
C PRO A 19 8.17 -0.62 -23.25
N TYR A 20 7.12 0.07 -22.82
CA TYR A 20 6.12 -0.53 -21.92
C TYR A 20 5.39 -1.72 -22.57
N GLU A 21 5.16 -1.65 -23.87
CA GLU A 21 4.53 -2.73 -24.65
C GLU A 21 5.40 -4.00 -24.67
N GLU A 22 6.72 -3.84 -24.63
CA GLU A 22 7.66 -4.97 -24.53
C GLU A 22 7.70 -5.54 -23.08
N GLU A 23 7.68 -4.66 -22.08
CA GLU A 23 7.52 -5.06 -20.68
C GLU A 23 6.28 -5.93 -20.49
N LEU A 24 5.13 -5.51 -21.05
CA LEU A 24 3.87 -6.28 -20.97
C LEU A 24 4.00 -7.65 -21.62
N LYS A 25 4.66 -7.76 -22.78
CA LYS A 25 4.90 -9.06 -23.43
C LYS A 25 5.75 -10.00 -22.59
N ILE A 26 6.80 -9.46 -21.96
CA ILE A 26 7.67 -10.25 -21.06
C ILE A 26 6.84 -10.77 -19.88
N LYS A 27 6.08 -9.89 -19.22
CA LYS A 27 5.22 -10.27 -18.08
C LYS A 27 4.14 -11.28 -18.48
N GLU A 28 3.52 -11.08 -19.65
CA GLU A 28 2.51 -12.00 -20.18
C GLU A 28 3.10 -13.39 -20.42
N GLU A 29 4.28 -13.47 -21.04
CA GLU A 29 4.96 -14.74 -21.30
C GLU A 29 5.39 -15.45 -20.02
N GLU A 30 5.85 -14.69 -19.01
CA GLU A 30 6.17 -15.26 -17.69
C GLU A 30 4.92 -15.89 -17.03
N ILE A 31 3.76 -15.22 -17.09
CA ILE A 31 2.50 -15.75 -16.57
C ILE A 31 2.06 -16.97 -17.37
N ARG A 32 2.12 -16.88 -18.69
CA ARG A 32 1.76 -17.99 -19.57
C ARG A 32 2.62 -19.24 -19.31
N SER A 33 3.93 -19.06 -19.23
CA SER A 33 4.89 -20.13 -18.94
C SER A 33 4.69 -20.73 -17.55
N LEU A 34 4.29 -19.93 -16.56
CA LEU A 34 4.03 -20.41 -15.20
C LEU A 34 2.77 -21.30 -15.14
N PHE A 35 1.67 -20.87 -15.77
CA PHE A 35 0.37 -21.50 -15.59
C PHE A 35 0.03 -22.57 -16.63
N ALA A 36 0.50 -22.47 -17.86
CA ALA A 36 0.17 -23.40 -18.93
C ALA A 36 0.43 -24.88 -18.57
N PRO A 37 1.56 -25.23 -17.90
CA PRO A 37 1.79 -26.62 -17.51
C PRO A 37 0.98 -27.08 -16.29
N LEU A 38 0.37 -26.16 -15.54
CA LEU A 38 -0.32 -26.46 -14.28
C LEU A 38 -1.84 -26.53 -14.44
N VAL A 39 -2.40 -25.79 -15.40
CA VAL A 39 -3.85 -25.76 -15.61
C VAL A 39 -4.29 -27.03 -16.32
N MET A 40 -5.22 -27.77 -15.70
CA MET A 40 -5.79 -28.98 -16.28
C MET A 40 -6.84 -28.63 -17.33
N GLY A 41 -6.73 -29.22 -18.52
CA GLY A 41 -7.58 -28.97 -19.68
C GLY A 41 -7.09 -27.80 -20.53
N ASP A 42 -8.02 -27.08 -21.16
CA ASP A 42 -7.69 -25.89 -21.95
C ASP A 42 -7.14 -24.79 -21.05
N PHE A 43 -6.14 -24.06 -21.54
CA PHE A 43 -5.56 -22.93 -20.79
C PHE A 43 -6.26 -21.62 -21.16
N PRO A 44 -7.26 -21.17 -20.36
CA PRO A 44 -8.11 -20.04 -20.70
C PRO A 44 -7.49 -18.69 -20.30
N PHE A 45 -6.27 -18.43 -20.73
CA PHE A 45 -5.55 -17.21 -20.41
C PHE A 45 -5.95 -16.06 -21.34
N GLU A 46 -6.52 -15.00 -20.79
CA GLU A 46 -7.05 -13.84 -21.52
C GLU A 46 -5.99 -12.76 -21.81
N GLY A 47 -4.73 -12.98 -21.38
CA GLY A 47 -3.64 -12.03 -21.54
C GLY A 47 -3.46 -11.11 -20.33
N ILE A 48 -2.69 -10.02 -20.53
CA ILE A 48 -2.38 -9.04 -19.51
C ILE A 48 -3.10 -7.71 -19.78
N ILE A 49 -3.80 -7.20 -18.77
CA ILE A 49 -4.41 -5.87 -18.81
C ILE A 49 -3.35 -4.85 -18.40
N SER A 50 -3.10 -3.86 -19.27
CA SER A 50 -2.15 -2.79 -18.99
C SER A 50 -2.63 -1.82 -17.94
N SER A 51 -1.70 -1.23 -17.18
CA SER A 51 -2.01 -0.09 -16.30
C SER A 51 -2.41 1.14 -17.15
N PRO A 52 -3.45 1.88 -16.74
CA PRO A 52 -3.82 3.12 -17.41
C PRO A 52 -2.71 4.19 -17.42
N LYS A 53 -1.87 4.18 -16.39
CA LYS A 53 -0.65 5.00 -16.30
C LYS A 53 0.57 4.11 -16.10
N LYS A 54 1.61 4.33 -16.85
CA LYS A 54 2.92 3.63 -16.70
C LYS A 54 3.91 4.39 -15.84
N GLU A 55 3.60 5.65 -15.50
CA GLU A 55 4.35 6.58 -14.66
C GLU A 55 3.38 7.36 -13.79
N ALA A 56 3.87 7.95 -12.70
CA ALA A 56 3.07 8.74 -11.77
C ALA A 56 1.79 8.03 -11.27
N TYR A 57 1.82 6.71 -11.25
CA TYR A 57 0.67 5.89 -10.87
C TYR A 57 0.62 5.57 -9.37
N ARG A 58 1.80 5.62 -8.71
CA ARG A 58 1.94 5.17 -7.34
C ARG A 58 1.42 6.21 -6.37
N ASN A 59 0.38 5.85 -5.63
CA ASN A 59 -0.34 6.73 -4.71
C ASN A 59 0.13 6.63 -3.25
N LYS A 60 1.07 5.72 -2.93
CA LYS A 60 1.71 5.58 -1.61
C LYS A 60 3.20 5.37 -1.77
N MET A 61 3.98 6.19 -1.08
CA MET A 61 5.41 6.01 -0.93
C MET A 61 5.80 6.07 0.55
N GLU A 62 6.77 5.24 0.88
CA GLU A 62 7.44 5.21 2.17
C GLU A 62 8.93 5.40 1.90
N PHE A 63 9.42 6.57 2.25
CA PHE A 63 10.81 6.95 2.09
C PHE A 63 11.54 6.82 3.42
N SER A 64 12.80 6.40 3.37
CA SER A 64 13.65 6.27 4.56
C SER A 64 14.62 7.44 4.65
N PHE A 65 14.86 7.92 5.87
CA PHE A 65 16.00 8.77 6.16
C PHE A 65 17.25 7.92 6.38
N GLY A 66 18.39 8.44 6.00
CA GLY A 66 19.66 7.75 6.13
C GLY A 66 20.81 8.53 5.50
N ASP A 67 21.87 7.81 5.15
CA ASP A 67 22.98 8.31 4.36
C ASP A 67 23.22 7.44 3.12
N GLN A 68 23.86 8.01 2.12
CA GLN A 68 24.27 7.26 0.92
C GLN A 68 25.58 6.53 1.14
N GLU A 69 26.46 7.12 1.92
CA GLU A 69 27.76 6.59 2.33
C GLU A 69 27.89 6.82 3.84
N LYS A 70 28.58 5.91 4.52
CA LYS A 70 28.73 5.98 5.97
C LYS A 70 29.19 7.36 6.44
N ASP A 71 28.46 7.93 7.39
CA ASP A 71 28.68 9.27 7.95
C ASP A 71 28.60 10.41 6.90
N GLY A 72 27.88 10.17 5.79
CA GLY A 72 27.57 11.15 4.76
C GLY A 72 26.43 12.11 5.12
N PRO A 73 26.07 13.04 4.21
CA PRO A 73 25.00 13.98 4.45
C PRO A 73 23.64 13.27 4.52
N LEU A 74 22.68 13.90 5.21
CA LEU A 74 21.31 13.40 5.32
C LEU A 74 20.69 13.16 3.94
N CYS A 75 20.28 11.94 3.70
CA CYS A 75 19.52 11.52 2.54
C CYS A 75 18.08 11.18 2.94
N LEU A 76 17.15 11.36 2.01
CA LEU A 76 15.77 10.91 2.12
C LEU A 76 15.33 10.30 0.80
N GLY A 77 14.89 9.03 0.84
CA GLY A 77 14.45 8.35 -0.37
C GLY A 77 14.38 6.84 -0.22
N LEU A 78 14.91 6.09 -1.20
CA LEU A 78 14.80 4.65 -1.26
C LEU A 78 16.13 3.95 -1.02
N HIS A 79 16.06 2.71 -0.55
CA HIS A 79 17.24 1.89 -0.36
C HIS A 79 17.99 1.63 -1.68
N GLN A 80 19.32 1.68 -1.60
CA GLN A 80 20.18 1.23 -2.69
C GLN A 80 20.01 -0.28 -2.89
N LYS A 81 20.02 -0.73 -4.13
CA LYS A 81 19.95 -2.14 -4.50
C LYS A 81 21.03 -2.94 -3.77
N ARG A 82 20.65 -4.03 -3.13
CA ARG A 82 21.50 -4.91 -2.33
C ARG A 82 22.16 -4.25 -1.10
N SER A 83 21.69 -3.11 -0.66
CA SER A 83 22.11 -2.48 0.59
C SER A 83 20.92 -2.30 1.55
N PHE A 84 21.14 -2.62 2.83
CA PHE A 84 20.18 -2.38 3.91
C PHE A 84 20.34 -0.99 4.54
N PHE A 85 21.48 -0.34 4.33
CA PHE A 85 21.82 0.88 5.06
C PHE A 85 21.79 2.11 4.15
N ASN A 86 22.26 1.98 2.91
CA ASN A 86 22.45 3.11 2.02
C ASN A 86 21.14 3.60 1.46
N ILE A 87 20.85 4.89 1.68
CA ILE A 87 19.64 5.57 1.18
C ILE A 87 20.03 6.49 0.03
N LEU A 88 19.31 6.39 -1.06
CA LEU A 88 19.45 7.25 -2.23
C LEU A 88 18.41 8.35 -2.22
N ASN A 89 18.79 9.57 -2.54
CA ASN A 89 17.84 10.65 -2.80
C ASN A 89 17.06 10.32 -4.07
N THR A 90 15.74 10.30 -3.97
CA THR A 90 14.86 9.82 -5.06
C THR A 90 13.73 10.80 -5.38
N GLU A 91 13.97 12.09 -5.29
CA GLU A 91 13.02 13.15 -5.62
C GLU A 91 12.58 13.15 -7.09
N ASP A 92 13.39 12.61 -7.99
CA ASP A 92 13.12 12.46 -9.41
C ASP A 92 12.52 11.09 -9.79
N CYS A 93 12.09 10.30 -8.80
CA CYS A 93 11.42 9.02 -9.04
C CYS A 93 10.13 9.22 -9.85
N ARG A 94 9.99 8.47 -10.94
CA ARG A 94 8.85 8.61 -11.86
C ARG A 94 7.69 7.68 -11.56
N LEU A 95 7.82 6.77 -10.58
CA LEU A 95 6.72 5.89 -10.19
C LEU A 95 5.60 6.62 -9.44
N PRO A 96 5.88 7.45 -8.40
CA PRO A 96 4.86 8.26 -7.74
C PRO A 96 4.54 9.52 -8.51
N HIS A 97 3.45 10.17 -8.11
CA HIS A 97 3.10 11.49 -8.60
C HIS A 97 4.22 12.52 -8.29
N PRO A 98 4.52 13.47 -9.18
CA PRO A 98 5.59 14.47 -8.98
C PRO A 98 5.49 15.28 -7.69
N ASP A 99 4.27 15.50 -7.16
CA ASP A 99 4.09 16.16 -5.87
C ASP A 99 4.85 15.47 -4.73
N MET A 100 4.94 14.12 -4.75
CA MET A 100 5.68 13.39 -3.73
C MET A 100 7.18 13.67 -3.77
N GLY A 101 7.76 13.85 -4.96
CA GLY A 101 9.17 14.23 -5.11
C GLY A 101 9.44 15.65 -4.57
N LYS A 102 8.54 16.60 -4.80
CA LYS A 102 8.63 17.97 -4.28
C LYS A 102 8.54 18.02 -2.75
N ILE A 103 7.60 17.25 -2.18
CA ILE A 103 7.44 17.10 -0.72
C ILE A 103 8.67 16.45 -0.09
N LEU A 104 9.19 15.40 -0.71
CA LEU A 104 10.41 14.72 -0.27
C LEU A 104 11.61 15.66 -0.26
N LEU A 105 11.82 16.42 -1.32
CA LEU A 105 12.91 17.38 -1.44
C LEU A 105 12.80 18.46 -0.35
N ALA A 106 11.64 19.11 -0.20
CA ALA A 106 11.41 20.14 0.81
C ALA A 106 11.62 19.61 2.24
N THR A 107 11.16 18.38 2.53
CA THR A 107 11.36 17.73 3.82
C THR A 107 12.84 17.48 4.10
N ARG A 108 13.60 16.93 3.13
CA ARG A 108 15.03 16.70 3.28
C ARG A 108 15.80 18.01 3.50
N GLU A 109 15.55 19.03 2.70
CA GLU A 109 16.22 20.33 2.79
C GLU A 109 15.94 21.00 4.13
N TYR A 110 14.70 20.93 4.61
CA TYR A 110 14.34 21.49 5.91
C TYR A 110 15.15 20.85 7.05
N PHE A 111 15.16 19.52 7.16
CA PHE A 111 15.86 18.83 8.24
C PHE A 111 17.39 18.90 8.09
N LEU A 112 17.89 18.92 6.88
CA LEU A 112 19.31 19.16 6.61
C LEU A 112 19.74 20.55 7.08
N ASP A 113 18.93 21.59 6.83
CA ASP A 113 19.19 22.96 7.32
C ASP A 113 19.18 23.07 8.85
N LYS A 114 18.35 22.25 9.51
CA LYS A 114 18.26 22.21 10.98
C LYS A 114 19.30 21.28 11.62
N GLY A 115 20.10 20.56 10.85
CA GLY A 115 21.11 19.63 11.36
C GLY A 115 20.51 18.43 12.12
N VAL A 116 19.28 18.01 11.76
CA VAL A 116 18.57 16.91 12.45
C VAL A 116 19.03 15.57 11.91
N GLY A 117 19.56 14.69 12.78
CA GLY A 117 20.07 13.39 12.43
C GLY A 117 18.96 12.33 12.22
N TYR A 118 19.26 11.36 11.34
CA TYR A 118 18.41 10.19 11.14
C TYR A 118 18.67 9.10 12.19
N PHE A 119 17.69 8.20 12.40
CA PHE A 119 17.79 7.06 13.29
C PHE A 119 18.78 6.02 12.75
N HIS A 120 19.88 5.84 13.46
CA HIS A 120 20.93 4.92 13.07
C HIS A 120 20.66 3.51 13.60
N LYS A 121 20.29 2.58 12.73
CA LYS A 121 19.85 1.21 13.04
C LYS A 121 20.78 0.38 13.93
N LYS A 122 22.09 0.66 13.96
CA LYS A 122 23.06 -0.06 14.80
C LYS A 122 23.31 0.59 16.14
N ARG A 123 23.24 1.94 16.20
CA ARG A 123 23.46 2.70 17.45
C ARG A 123 22.15 2.91 18.21
N HIS A 124 21.00 2.75 17.53
CA HIS A 124 19.67 3.04 18.06
C HIS A 124 19.51 4.49 18.52
N GLU A 125 20.18 5.41 17.85
CA GLU A 125 20.22 6.84 18.12
C GLU A 125 19.79 7.63 16.90
N GLY A 126 19.27 8.84 17.11
CA GLY A 126 18.80 9.73 16.06
C GLY A 126 17.27 9.84 16.01
N TYR A 127 16.78 10.84 15.29
CA TYR A 127 15.38 11.25 15.33
C TYR A 127 14.59 10.79 14.11
N LEU A 128 15.02 11.13 12.90
CA LEU A 128 14.29 10.92 11.65
C LEU A 128 14.32 9.45 11.20
N ARG A 129 13.17 8.86 10.89
CA ARG A 129 13.09 7.46 10.44
C ARG A 129 12.53 7.33 9.02
N HIS A 130 11.28 7.73 8.82
CA HIS A 130 10.61 7.59 7.53
C HIS A 130 9.72 8.79 7.22
N LEU A 131 9.44 8.98 5.94
CA LEU A 131 8.43 9.89 5.43
C LEU A 131 7.42 9.09 4.62
N LEU A 132 6.18 9.02 5.12
CA LEU A 132 5.07 8.42 4.38
C LEU A 132 4.33 9.53 3.64
N ILE A 133 4.10 9.30 2.34
CA ILE A 133 3.28 10.19 1.52
C ILE A 133 2.22 9.35 0.83
N ARG A 134 0.97 9.77 0.96
CA ARG A 134 -0.17 9.24 0.23
C ARG A 134 -0.82 10.36 -0.58
N ARG A 135 -1.36 10.00 -1.73
CA ARG A 135 -2.07 10.95 -2.58
C ARG A 135 -3.25 10.28 -3.25
N GLY A 136 -4.43 10.87 -3.15
CA GLY A 136 -5.59 10.46 -3.92
C GLY A 136 -5.39 10.77 -5.39
N GLU A 137 -5.51 9.78 -6.24
CA GLU A 137 -5.34 9.96 -7.69
C GLU A 137 -6.46 10.82 -8.29
N LYS A 138 -7.69 10.60 -7.84
CA LYS A 138 -8.86 11.33 -8.34
C LYS A 138 -9.25 12.54 -7.50
N THR A 139 -8.87 12.56 -6.23
CA THR A 139 -9.22 13.68 -5.34
C THR A 139 -8.13 14.75 -5.30
N GLY A 140 -6.87 14.37 -5.56
CA GLY A 140 -5.72 15.25 -5.38
C GLY A 140 -5.36 15.52 -3.91
N GLU A 141 -6.07 14.91 -2.96
CA GLU A 141 -5.78 15.02 -1.52
C GLU A 141 -4.45 14.34 -1.17
N ILE A 142 -3.60 15.04 -0.40
CA ILE A 142 -2.27 14.56 0.01
C ILE A 142 -2.24 14.41 1.53
N LEU A 143 -1.82 13.24 2.00
CA LEU A 143 -1.58 12.94 3.41
C LEU A 143 -0.10 12.63 3.60
N VAL A 144 0.56 13.39 4.48
CA VAL A 144 1.98 13.21 4.79
C VAL A 144 2.15 12.88 6.25
N SER A 145 2.98 11.88 6.57
CA SER A 145 3.33 11.53 7.95
C SER A 145 4.84 11.39 8.09
N LEU A 146 5.42 12.21 8.96
CA LEU A 146 6.80 12.06 9.40
C LEU A 146 6.87 11.03 10.50
N VAL A 147 7.62 9.95 10.29
CA VAL A 147 7.88 8.92 11.31
C VAL A 147 9.22 9.20 11.97
N HIS A 148 9.22 9.31 13.28
CA HIS A 148 10.40 9.67 14.05
C HIS A 148 10.51 8.87 15.34
N ASN A 149 11.72 8.83 15.91
CA ASN A 149 11.99 8.28 17.24
C ASN A 149 11.72 9.33 18.32
N LEU A 150 11.91 9.00 19.58
CA LEU A 150 11.87 9.98 20.65
C LEU A 150 12.85 11.12 20.39
N PHE A 151 12.36 12.35 20.61
CA PHE A 151 13.19 13.54 20.57
C PHE A 151 14.01 13.58 21.87
N ALA A 152 15.32 13.29 21.78
CA ALA A 152 16.22 13.55 22.87
C ALA A 152 16.85 14.92 22.67
N GLU A 153 16.85 15.79 23.68
CA GLU A 153 17.51 17.10 23.62
C GLU A 153 19.01 17.00 23.26
N LYS A 154 19.58 15.79 23.39
CA LYS A 154 20.95 15.41 22.99
C LYS A 154 21.07 14.83 21.58
N SER A 155 19.97 14.75 20.82
CA SER A 155 19.96 14.10 19.48
C SER A 155 20.69 14.91 18.41
N PHE A 156 21.19 16.09 18.76
CA PHE A 156 22.01 16.90 17.86
C PHE A 156 23.47 16.77 18.33
N SER A 157 24.23 15.89 17.72
CA SER A 157 25.68 15.83 18.00
C SER A 157 26.37 17.02 17.34
N GLU A 158 27.46 17.51 17.98
CA GLU A 158 28.31 18.54 17.38
C GLU A 158 28.82 18.12 15.98
N GLN A 159 28.97 16.82 15.73
CA GLN A 159 29.34 16.26 14.43
C GLN A 159 28.24 16.40 13.38
N ASP A 160 26.95 16.23 13.75
CA ASP A 160 25.82 16.40 12.82
C ASP A 160 25.69 17.84 12.34
N ILE A 161 25.93 18.80 13.27
CA ILE A 161 25.93 20.24 12.97
C ILE A 161 27.11 20.63 12.08
N LEU A 162 28.33 20.13 12.39
CA LEU A 162 29.53 20.40 11.61
C LEU A 162 29.45 19.80 10.20
N GLN A 163 28.86 18.63 10.03
CA GLN A 163 28.60 18.02 8.71
C GLN A 163 27.64 18.86 7.87
N SER A 164 26.56 19.38 8.49
CA SER A 164 25.59 20.25 7.79
C SER A 164 26.23 21.59 7.36
N LEU A 165 27.13 22.13 8.18
CA LEU A 165 27.85 23.38 7.88
C LEU A 165 28.95 23.18 6.82
N ALA A 166 29.64 22.03 6.82
CA ALA A 166 30.66 21.73 5.81
C ALA A 166 30.04 21.61 4.39
N VAL A 167 28.81 21.09 4.28
CA VAL A 167 28.06 21.02 3.00
C VAL A 167 27.64 22.43 2.52
N LYS A 168 27.33 23.36 3.43
CA LYS A 168 27.06 24.77 3.07
C LYS A 168 28.29 25.48 2.52
N ASN A 169 29.44 25.27 3.12
CA ASN A 169 30.68 25.91 2.66
C ASN A 169 31.10 25.41 1.27
N VAL A 170 30.95 24.12 0.95
CA VAL A 170 31.22 23.60 -0.40
C VAL A 170 30.29 24.19 -1.46
N ARG A 171 29.04 24.51 -1.13
CA ARG A 171 28.10 25.18 -2.06
C ARG A 171 28.41 26.67 -2.24
N GLN A 172 28.83 27.37 -1.20
CA GLN A 172 29.24 28.78 -1.31
C GLN A 172 30.57 28.97 -2.07
N GLU A 173 31.53 28.06 -1.88
CA GLU A 173 32.80 28.10 -2.64
C GLU A 173 32.64 27.81 -4.14
N SER A 174 31.54 27.17 -4.57
CA SER A 174 31.24 26.96 -6.00
C SER A 174 30.55 28.15 -6.67
N GLU A 175 30.01 29.09 -5.91
CA GLU A 175 29.34 30.30 -6.43
C GLU A 175 30.16 31.60 -6.29
N GLU A 176 31.22 31.62 -5.43
CA GLU A 176 32.02 32.80 -5.17
C GLU A 176 33.50 32.65 -5.53
N ASN A 177 33.81 32.41 -6.79
CA ASN A 177 35.15 32.69 -7.32
C ASN A 177 35.13 34.01 -8.10
N CYS A 178 34.95 35.13 -7.37
CA CYS A 178 35.45 36.45 -7.83
C CYS A 178 35.47 37.47 -6.66
N VAL A 179 36.67 38.02 -6.45
CA VAL A 179 36.96 39.34 -5.80
C VAL A 179 37.38 39.39 -4.33
N THR A 180 38.72 39.53 -4.20
CA THR A 180 39.55 40.45 -3.36
C THR A 180 39.53 40.38 -1.84
N GLU A 181 40.79 40.22 -1.35
CA GLU A 181 41.27 40.43 0.02
C GLU A 181 41.05 41.84 0.55
N THR A 182 40.44 41.95 1.71
CA THR A 182 40.78 43.02 2.69
C THR A 182 40.54 42.47 4.09
N GLY A 183 41.56 42.65 4.96
CA GLY A 183 41.60 42.16 6.33
C GLY A 183 40.58 42.89 7.22
N GLY A 184 39.94 42.10 8.10
CA GLY A 184 39.06 42.56 9.16
C GLY A 184 39.12 41.55 10.32
N GLU A 185 39.30 42.06 11.50
CA GLU A 185 39.52 41.39 12.79
C GLU A 185 38.46 40.31 13.08
N ALA A 186 38.95 39.13 13.55
CA ALA A 186 38.10 38.03 13.99
C ALA A 186 37.40 38.42 15.30
N GLU A 187 36.14 38.84 15.22
CA GLU A 187 35.22 38.84 16.35
C GLU A 187 34.87 37.39 16.69
N SER A 188 35.11 37.02 17.96
CA SER A 188 34.75 35.73 18.51
C SER A 188 33.22 35.54 18.44
N ILE A 189 32.74 34.75 17.48
CA ILE A 189 31.35 34.29 17.44
C ILE A 189 31.17 33.34 18.62
N GLN A 190 30.61 33.84 19.71
CA GLN A 190 30.06 33.04 20.77
C GLN A 190 28.89 32.25 20.17
N ASP A 191 29.09 30.95 19.93
CA ASP A 191 28.06 30.02 19.54
C ASP A 191 26.89 30.02 20.53
N LYS A 192 25.87 30.82 20.24
CA LYS A 192 24.57 30.67 20.87
C LYS A 192 23.96 29.37 20.34
N LYS A 193 24.13 28.24 21.06
CA LYS A 193 23.35 27.04 20.84
C LYS A 193 21.87 27.39 20.98
N THR A 194 21.19 27.61 19.88
CA THR A 194 19.75 27.82 19.87
C THR A 194 19.10 26.43 19.91
N PHE A 195 18.68 25.99 21.08
CA PHE A 195 17.92 24.74 21.23
C PHE A 195 16.54 24.95 20.57
N ILE A 196 16.26 24.18 19.55
CA ILE A 196 14.92 24.13 18.94
C ILE A 196 14.13 23.04 19.67
N SER A 197 12.95 23.37 20.19
CA SER A 197 12.05 22.36 20.75
C SER A 197 11.47 21.46 19.64
N GLU A 198 11.08 20.21 19.97
CA GLU A 198 10.42 19.32 19.01
C GLU A 198 9.20 19.97 18.37
N GLU A 199 8.37 20.64 19.18
CA GLU A 199 7.20 21.37 18.70
C GLU A 199 7.54 22.44 17.66
N ALA A 200 8.55 23.27 17.93
CA ALA A 200 8.99 24.29 16.99
C ALA A 200 9.59 23.70 15.70
N LEU A 201 10.33 22.58 15.82
CA LEU A 201 10.88 21.85 14.69
C LEU A 201 9.78 21.29 13.79
N LEU A 202 8.81 20.59 14.37
CA LEU A 202 7.69 19.98 13.62
C LEU A 202 6.78 21.04 13.01
N LYS A 203 6.50 22.12 13.74
CA LYS A 203 5.73 23.26 13.23
C LYS A 203 6.41 23.91 12.03
N GLY A 204 7.71 24.19 12.11
CA GLY A 204 8.45 24.76 10.99
C GLY A 204 8.52 23.84 9.78
N TRP A 205 8.63 22.51 9.98
CA TRP A 205 8.52 21.55 8.89
C TRP A 205 7.13 21.59 8.24
N CYS A 206 6.06 21.59 9.03
CA CYS A 206 4.70 21.70 8.53
C CYS A 206 4.51 23.00 7.71
N GLU A 207 4.98 24.13 8.21
CA GLU A 207 4.91 25.42 7.51
C GLU A 207 5.70 25.39 6.18
N SER A 208 6.85 24.73 6.13
CA SER A 208 7.65 24.56 4.92
C SER A 208 6.91 23.77 3.84
N LEU A 209 6.16 22.73 4.22
CA LEU A 209 5.31 21.96 3.28
C LEU A 209 4.12 22.79 2.81
N LEU A 210 3.42 23.49 3.71
CA LEU A 210 2.28 24.34 3.36
C LEU A 210 2.68 25.48 2.42
N SER A 211 3.93 25.92 2.43
CA SER A 211 4.43 26.92 1.48
C SER A 211 4.42 26.40 0.04
N LEU A 212 4.69 25.09 -0.17
CA LEU A 212 4.63 24.47 -1.52
C LEU A 212 3.23 24.60 -2.13
N GLU A 213 2.19 24.38 -1.34
CA GLU A 213 0.81 24.52 -1.80
C GLU A 213 0.46 25.99 -2.07
N LYS A 214 0.81 26.90 -1.15
CA LYS A 214 0.55 28.34 -1.29
C LYS A 214 1.23 28.94 -2.52
N GLU A 215 2.41 28.43 -2.88
CA GLU A 215 3.18 28.88 -4.04
C GLU A 215 2.74 28.18 -5.34
N GLY A 216 1.71 27.33 -5.30
CA GLY A 216 1.21 26.61 -6.46
C GLY A 216 2.21 25.58 -7.02
N LYS A 217 3.12 25.09 -6.20
CA LYS A 217 4.12 24.09 -6.59
C LYS A 217 3.56 22.67 -6.64
N LEU A 218 2.43 22.40 -5.98
CA LEU A 218 1.76 21.11 -5.97
C LEU A 218 0.55 21.15 -6.90
N ASP A 219 0.28 20.02 -7.57
CA ASP A 219 -0.97 19.82 -8.33
C ASP A 219 -2.11 19.40 -7.39
N GLY A 220 -1.79 18.74 -6.28
CA GLY A 220 -2.73 18.36 -5.22
C GLY A 220 -2.74 19.39 -4.07
N HIS A 221 -3.47 19.04 -2.99
CA HIS A 221 -3.56 19.84 -1.78
C HIS A 221 -3.44 18.97 -0.53
N PHE A 222 -2.93 19.53 0.57
CA PHE A 222 -2.79 18.77 1.80
C PHE A 222 -4.14 18.53 2.48
N ALA A 223 -4.55 17.27 2.59
CA ALA A 223 -5.62 16.84 3.48
C ALA A 223 -5.13 16.81 4.93
N GLY A 224 -3.86 16.42 5.13
CA GLY A 224 -3.25 16.42 6.45
C GLY A 224 -1.73 16.28 6.43
N ILE A 225 -1.10 16.85 7.45
CA ILE A 225 0.32 16.71 7.76
C ILE A 225 0.41 16.20 9.19
N LEU A 226 1.06 15.07 9.39
CA LEU A 226 1.08 14.32 10.63
C LEU A 226 2.52 14.05 11.07
N HIS A 227 2.69 13.73 12.34
CA HIS A 227 3.88 13.04 12.79
C HIS A 227 3.51 11.79 13.60
N THR A 228 4.36 10.76 13.52
CA THR A 228 4.12 9.46 14.12
C THR A 228 5.34 9.02 14.90
N LYS A 229 5.15 8.68 16.16
CA LYS A 229 6.19 8.13 17.04
C LYS A 229 6.44 6.67 16.70
N ASN A 230 7.71 6.30 16.60
CA ASN A 230 8.16 4.93 16.36
C ASN A 230 9.48 4.67 17.09
N GLU A 231 9.41 4.08 18.27
CA GLU A 231 10.55 3.73 19.12
C GLU A 231 11.02 2.29 18.90
N SER A 232 10.43 1.57 17.93
CA SER A 232 10.80 0.18 17.69
C SER A 232 12.26 0.07 17.24
N LEU A 233 12.96 -0.97 17.69
CA LEU A 233 14.32 -1.24 17.25
C LEU A 233 14.37 -1.75 15.80
N ALA A 234 13.27 -2.33 15.33
CA ALA A 234 13.13 -2.80 13.96
C ALA A 234 13.02 -1.64 12.96
N ASP A 235 13.51 -1.87 11.74
CA ASP A 235 13.36 -0.96 10.62
C ASP A 235 11.98 -1.11 9.96
N ALA A 236 10.95 -1.10 10.77
CA ALA A 236 9.57 -1.16 10.34
C ALA A 236 8.84 0.10 10.77
N VAL A 237 7.94 0.57 9.92
CA VAL A 237 7.04 1.66 10.30
C VAL A 237 5.97 1.10 11.23
N VAL A 238 6.09 1.44 12.51
CA VAL A 238 5.15 1.07 13.55
C VAL A 238 4.50 2.34 14.08
N ASN A 239 3.18 2.36 14.14
CA ASN A 239 2.44 3.47 14.72
C ASN A 239 2.33 3.28 16.24
N GLN A 240 3.09 4.07 17.00
CA GLN A 240 3.04 4.12 18.47
C GLN A 240 2.42 5.43 18.99
N GLY A 241 1.76 6.17 18.12
CA GLY A 241 1.07 7.42 18.39
C GLY A 241 1.26 8.38 17.22
N THR A 242 0.14 8.86 16.67
CA THR A 242 0.12 9.84 15.57
C THR A 242 -0.57 11.10 16.05
N GLU A 243 0.04 12.24 15.80
CA GLU A 243 -0.50 13.56 16.11
C GLU A 243 -0.64 14.38 14.82
N ILE A 244 -1.67 15.23 14.77
CA ILE A 244 -2.01 16.05 13.60
C ILE A 244 -1.34 17.41 13.75
N LEU A 245 -0.50 17.77 12.78
CA LEU A 245 0.08 19.13 12.69
C LEU A 245 -0.80 20.06 11.86
N TYR A 246 -1.48 19.51 10.84
CA TYR A 246 -2.38 20.24 9.97
C TYR A 246 -3.47 19.32 9.41
N GLY A 247 -4.69 19.82 9.27
CA GLY A 247 -5.79 19.17 8.58
C GLY A 247 -6.37 17.95 9.30
N LYS A 248 -6.39 16.81 8.63
CA LYS A 248 -7.00 15.55 9.06
C LYS A 248 -5.95 14.43 9.08
N ASP A 249 -6.25 13.33 9.75
CA ASP A 249 -5.44 12.09 9.77
C ASP A 249 -5.80 11.11 8.63
N PHE A 250 -6.63 11.53 7.69
CA PHE A 250 -7.07 10.74 6.54
C PHE A 250 -7.20 11.60 5.27
N PHE A 251 -7.28 10.92 4.15
CA PHE A 251 -7.63 11.50 2.85
C PHE A 251 -8.66 10.61 2.16
N TYR A 252 -9.30 11.12 1.12
CA TYR A 252 -10.22 10.35 0.29
C TYR A 252 -9.61 9.93 -1.04
N GLU A 253 -9.91 8.71 -1.45
CA GLU A 253 -9.69 8.24 -2.82
C GLU A 253 -11.02 7.75 -3.40
N LYS A 254 -11.16 7.86 -4.72
CA LYS A 254 -12.35 7.42 -5.44
C LYS A 254 -12.03 6.25 -6.39
N LEU A 255 -12.70 5.10 -6.19
CA LEU A 255 -12.58 3.93 -7.05
C LEU A 255 -13.96 3.52 -7.57
N LEU A 256 -14.12 3.41 -8.89
CA LEU A 256 -15.36 2.96 -9.55
C LEU A 256 -16.62 3.65 -9.01
N GLY A 257 -16.52 4.94 -8.69
CA GLY A 257 -17.62 5.75 -8.18
C GLY A 257 -17.77 5.79 -6.66
N LEU A 258 -17.17 4.86 -5.91
CA LEU A 258 -17.18 4.82 -4.45
C LEU A 258 -16.06 5.65 -3.84
N ASN A 259 -16.33 6.28 -2.71
CA ASN A 259 -15.34 7.02 -1.93
C ASN A 259 -14.77 6.13 -0.82
N PHE A 260 -13.46 6.20 -0.63
CA PHE A 260 -12.77 5.48 0.42
C PHE A 260 -11.96 6.42 1.28
N LYS A 261 -12.27 6.43 2.57
CA LYS A 261 -11.49 7.12 3.62
C LYS A 261 -10.27 6.28 3.93
N ILE A 262 -9.07 6.88 3.80
CA ILE A 262 -7.80 6.18 3.90
C ILE A 262 -6.89 6.92 4.89
N THR A 263 -6.39 6.21 5.90
CA THR A 263 -5.40 6.73 6.86
C THR A 263 -3.96 6.46 6.39
N SER A 264 -2.96 7.02 7.09
CA SER A 264 -1.54 6.81 6.75
C SER A 264 -1.14 5.32 6.72
N PHE A 265 -1.69 4.51 7.63
CA PHE A 265 -1.25 3.11 7.82
C PHE A 265 -2.21 2.06 7.27
N SER A 266 -3.46 2.42 6.93
CA SER A 266 -4.41 1.46 6.36
C SER A 266 -3.89 0.89 5.03
N PHE A 267 -4.18 -0.39 4.79
CA PHE A 267 -3.91 -0.99 3.48
C PHE A 267 -4.85 -0.40 2.43
N PHE A 268 -4.30 -0.05 1.30
CA PHE A 268 -5.03 0.35 0.10
C PHE A 268 -4.14 0.14 -1.11
N GLN A 269 -4.69 -0.27 -2.24
CA GLN A 269 -3.93 -0.52 -3.47
C GLN A 269 -3.13 0.73 -3.88
N THR A 270 -1.85 0.53 -4.18
CA THR A 270 -0.91 1.65 -4.41
C THR A 270 -0.94 2.23 -5.83
N ASN A 271 -1.82 1.71 -6.69
CA ASN A 271 -2.15 2.22 -8.02
C ASN A 271 -3.67 2.24 -8.15
N SER A 272 -4.31 3.37 -7.92
CA SER A 272 -5.77 3.51 -7.92
C SER A 272 -6.38 3.16 -9.29
N LEU A 273 -5.80 3.64 -10.40
CA LEU A 273 -6.33 3.37 -11.74
C LEU A 273 -6.11 1.92 -12.17
N GLY A 274 -4.97 1.32 -11.78
CA GLY A 274 -4.74 -0.11 -11.98
C GLY A 274 -5.71 -0.97 -11.15
N ALA A 275 -5.98 -0.54 -9.91
CA ALA A 275 -6.93 -1.20 -9.03
C ALA A 275 -8.36 -1.20 -9.61
N GLU A 276 -8.78 -0.12 -10.26
CA GLU A 276 -10.06 -0.10 -10.97
C GLU A 276 -10.11 -1.19 -12.05
N LYS A 277 -9.04 -1.38 -12.84
CA LYS A 277 -8.97 -2.45 -13.84
C LYS A 277 -9.02 -3.85 -13.22
N LEU A 278 -8.33 -4.03 -12.09
CA LEU A 278 -8.38 -5.27 -11.31
C LEU A 278 -9.81 -5.56 -10.84
N TYR A 279 -10.47 -4.58 -10.24
CA TYR A 279 -11.81 -4.73 -9.67
C TYR A 279 -12.90 -4.83 -10.74
N GLU A 280 -12.78 -4.13 -11.87
CA GLU A 280 -13.64 -4.32 -13.04
C GLU A 280 -13.60 -5.78 -13.53
N LYS A 281 -12.39 -6.38 -13.57
CA LYS A 281 -12.21 -7.77 -13.98
C LYS A 281 -12.76 -8.76 -12.95
N ILE A 282 -12.61 -8.49 -11.64
CA ILE A 282 -13.22 -9.29 -10.58
C ILE A 282 -14.75 -9.25 -10.71
N ARG A 283 -15.36 -8.08 -10.93
CA ARG A 283 -16.80 -7.95 -11.16
C ARG A 283 -17.26 -8.70 -12.40
N GLU A 284 -16.51 -8.62 -13.49
CA GLU A 284 -16.78 -9.35 -14.72
C GLU A 284 -16.78 -10.87 -14.48
N TYR A 285 -15.83 -11.38 -13.68
CA TYR A 285 -15.77 -12.78 -13.31
C TYR A 285 -16.89 -13.19 -12.33
N ALA A 286 -17.36 -12.26 -11.52
CA ALA A 286 -18.45 -12.45 -10.58
C ALA A 286 -19.84 -12.37 -11.23
N ASP A 287 -19.94 -11.82 -12.45
CA ASP A 287 -21.22 -11.62 -13.13
C ASP A 287 -21.92 -12.96 -13.41
N LEU A 288 -23.10 -13.09 -12.85
CA LEU A 288 -23.99 -14.25 -12.98
C LEU A 288 -25.24 -13.95 -13.83
N SER A 289 -25.28 -12.80 -14.54
CA SER A 289 -26.47 -12.35 -15.30
C SER A 289 -26.96 -13.39 -16.33
N ASN A 290 -26.10 -14.30 -16.77
CA ASN A 290 -26.42 -15.40 -17.68
C ASN A 290 -26.74 -16.73 -16.96
N THR A 291 -26.97 -16.70 -15.65
CA THR A 291 -27.30 -17.89 -14.84
C THR A 291 -28.70 -17.74 -14.23
N ALA A 292 -29.26 -18.85 -13.73
CA ALA A 292 -30.55 -18.84 -13.04
C ALA A 292 -30.49 -18.21 -11.62
N VAL A 293 -29.31 -17.81 -11.14
CA VAL A 293 -29.11 -17.20 -9.83
C VAL A 293 -29.40 -15.71 -9.95
N GLU A 294 -30.40 -15.24 -9.24
CA GLU A 294 -30.89 -13.85 -9.35
C GLU A 294 -29.85 -12.83 -8.84
N LYS A 295 -29.32 -12.97 -7.62
CA LYS A 295 -28.16 -12.26 -7.07
C LYS A 295 -27.49 -13.14 -6.03
N PRO A 296 -26.17 -13.36 -6.13
CA PRO A 296 -25.46 -14.29 -5.25
C PRO A 296 -25.18 -13.68 -3.86
N ILE A 297 -24.99 -14.58 -2.89
CA ILE A 297 -24.32 -14.28 -1.63
C ILE A 297 -22.81 -14.49 -1.84
N ILE A 298 -22.03 -13.43 -1.58
CA ILE A 298 -20.60 -13.40 -1.85
C ILE A 298 -19.83 -13.31 -0.55
N PHE A 299 -18.79 -14.14 -0.40
CA PHE A 299 -17.80 -13.97 0.65
C PHE A 299 -16.51 -13.41 0.04
N ASP A 300 -16.03 -12.30 0.60
CA ASP A 300 -14.74 -11.69 0.33
C ASP A 300 -13.82 -11.97 1.52
N LEU A 301 -12.88 -12.90 1.33
CA LEU A 301 -11.97 -13.36 2.38
C LEU A 301 -10.64 -12.62 2.25
N TYR A 302 -10.13 -12.14 3.37
CA TYR A 302 -8.99 -11.19 3.46
C TYR A 302 -9.38 -9.80 2.92
N SER A 303 -10.56 -9.32 3.33
CA SER A 303 -11.22 -8.16 2.70
C SER A 303 -10.52 -6.81 2.95
N GLY A 304 -9.56 -6.73 3.88
CA GLY A 304 -8.90 -5.47 4.24
C GLY A 304 -9.91 -4.38 4.63
N THR A 305 -9.81 -3.22 4.01
CA THR A 305 -10.77 -2.11 4.20
C THR A 305 -12.08 -2.27 3.41
N GLY A 306 -12.38 -3.49 2.97
CA GLY A 306 -13.65 -3.85 2.34
C GLY A 306 -13.85 -3.32 0.92
N THR A 307 -12.79 -3.04 0.19
CA THR A 307 -12.89 -2.46 -1.15
C THR A 307 -13.57 -3.42 -2.13
N ILE A 308 -13.12 -4.69 -2.21
CA ILE A 308 -13.75 -5.70 -3.07
C ILE A 308 -15.18 -5.97 -2.60
N THR A 309 -15.42 -6.15 -1.29
CA THR A 309 -16.74 -6.37 -0.72
C THR A 309 -17.74 -5.30 -1.17
N GLN A 310 -17.37 -4.01 -1.05
CA GLN A 310 -18.23 -2.89 -1.43
C GLN A 310 -18.47 -2.83 -2.94
N LEU A 311 -17.44 -3.07 -3.75
CA LEU A 311 -17.57 -3.08 -5.20
C LEU A 311 -18.42 -4.26 -5.71
N MET A 312 -18.52 -5.36 -4.94
CA MET A 312 -19.41 -6.48 -5.25
C MET A 312 -20.87 -6.19 -4.87
N SER A 313 -21.18 -5.14 -4.09
CA SER A 313 -22.54 -4.81 -3.65
C SER A 313 -23.54 -4.66 -4.80
N GLU A 314 -23.10 -4.17 -5.96
CA GLU A 314 -23.95 -3.98 -7.15
C GLU A 314 -24.44 -5.32 -7.74
N VAL A 315 -23.62 -6.35 -7.69
CA VAL A 315 -23.89 -7.68 -8.28
C VAL A 315 -24.30 -8.73 -7.25
N ALA A 316 -24.17 -8.43 -5.96
CA ALA A 316 -24.51 -9.33 -4.85
C ALA A 316 -25.92 -9.05 -4.29
N LYS A 317 -26.57 -10.11 -3.79
CA LYS A 317 -27.69 -9.97 -2.85
C LYS A 317 -27.18 -9.45 -1.51
N GLU A 318 -26.14 -10.09 -0.99
CA GLU A 318 -25.37 -9.69 0.18
C GLU A 318 -23.90 -10.04 -0.04
N ALA A 319 -22.98 -9.16 0.40
CA ALA A 319 -21.55 -9.38 0.39
C ALA A 319 -21.01 -9.37 1.82
N TYR A 320 -20.19 -10.34 2.16
CA TYR A 320 -19.59 -10.53 3.49
C TYR A 320 -18.07 -10.43 3.40
N GLY A 321 -17.50 -9.36 3.96
CA GLY A 321 -16.05 -9.19 4.09
C GLY A 321 -15.53 -9.78 5.40
N VAL A 322 -14.51 -10.62 5.35
CA VAL A 322 -13.84 -11.19 6.53
C VAL A 322 -12.39 -10.70 6.57
N GLU A 323 -12.03 -10.05 7.66
CA GLU A 323 -10.68 -9.45 7.86
C GLU A 323 -10.26 -9.62 9.33
N ILE A 324 -8.98 -9.91 9.57
CA ILE A 324 -8.44 -10.11 10.92
C ILE A 324 -8.16 -8.79 11.66
N ILE A 325 -7.90 -7.71 10.92
CA ILE A 325 -7.54 -6.40 11.47
C ILE A 325 -8.82 -5.63 11.81
N GLU A 326 -9.13 -5.45 13.09
CA GLU A 326 -10.34 -4.76 13.55
C GLU A 326 -10.48 -3.33 13.02
N GLU A 327 -9.38 -2.56 13.00
CA GLU A 327 -9.38 -1.19 12.46
C GLU A 327 -9.72 -1.14 10.96
N ALA A 328 -9.31 -2.17 10.20
CA ALA A 328 -9.66 -2.28 8.79
C ALA A 328 -11.15 -2.58 8.60
N VAL A 329 -11.71 -3.43 9.47
CA VAL A 329 -13.15 -3.75 9.49
C VAL A 329 -13.99 -2.53 9.84
N GLU A 330 -13.59 -1.75 10.85
CA GLU A 330 -14.31 -0.50 11.19
C GLU A 330 -14.23 0.51 10.04
N SER A 331 -13.05 0.68 9.43
CA SER A 331 -12.91 1.51 8.22
C SER A 331 -13.80 1.03 7.07
N ALA A 332 -13.94 -0.29 6.88
CA ALA A 332 -14.83 -0.86 5.87
C ALA A 332 -16.30 -0.53 6.14
N LYS A 333 -16.74 -0.61 7.40
CA LYS A 333 -18.11 -0.25 7.81
C LYS A 333 -18.39 1.24 7.60
N GLU A 334 -17.45 2.11 8.01
CA GLU A 334 -17.56 3.56 7.80
C GLU A 334 -17.66 3.88 6.30
N ASN A 335 -16.77 3.34 5.48
CA ASN A 335 -16.77 3.55 4.03
C ASN A 335 -18.08 3.06 3.38
N ALA A 336 -18.59 1.89 3.75
CA ALA A 336 -19.84 1.37 3.23
C ALA A 336 -21.04 2.28 3.59
N LYS A 337 -21.07 2.79 4.82
CA LYS A 337 -22.07 3.74 5.29
C LYS A 337 -22.01 5.06 4.52
N GLU A 338 -20.81 5.62 4.32
CA GLU A 338 -20.61 6.86 3.55
C GLU A 338 -21.02 6.70 2.08
N ASN A 339 -20.82 5.51 1.51
CA ASN A 339 -21.21 5.17 0.15
C ASN A 339 -22.69 4.76 0.02
N GLY A 340 -23.48 4.73 1.12
CA GLY A 340 -24.88 4.33 1.11
C GLY A 340 -25.11 2.85 0.78
N ILE A 341 -24.13 1.98 1.07
CA ILE A 341 -24.19 0.54 0.77
C ILE A 341 -24.79 -0.19 1.98
N GLU A 342 -25.94 -0.83 1.79
CA GLU A 342 -26.67 -1.50 2.87
C GLU A 342 -26.54 -3.03 2.86
N ASN A 343 -26.10 -3.61 1.74
CA ASN A 343 -26.01 -5.07 1.55
C ASN A 343 -24.60 -5.63 1.77
N CYS A 344 -23.70 -4.86 2.37
CA CYS A 344 -22.38 -5.33 2.80
C CYS A 344 -22.34 -5.54 4.32
N ARG A 345 -21.68 -6.62 4.75
CA ARG A 345 -21.43 -6.96 6.16
C ARG A 345 -19.94 -7.22 6.34
N PHE A 346 -19.37 -6.72 7.44
CA PHE A 346 -17.94 -6.86 7.70
C PHE A 346 -17.70 -7.52 9.06
N ILE A 347 -16.85 -8.55 9.07
CA ILE A 347 -16.60 -9.43 10.20
C ILE A 347 -15.13 -9.36 10.56
N ALA A 348 -14.84 -8.92 11.79
CA ALA A 348 -13.50 -8.97 12.35
C ALA A 348 -13.20 -10.41 12.82
N GLY A 349 -12.19 -11.04 12.24
CA GLY A 349 -11.78 -12.36 12.65
C GLY A 349 -10.83 -13.05 11.68
N ASP A 350 -10.13 -14.03 12.21
CA ASP A 350 -9.29 -14.91 11.40
C ASP A 350 -10.16 -15.72 10.44
N VAL A 351 -9.84 -15.66 9.14
CA VAL A 351 -10.60 -16.33 8.08
C VAL A 351 -10.84 -17.82 8.38
N LEU A 352 -9.80 -18.51 8.88
CA LEU A 352 -9.90 -19.94 9.22
C LEU A 352 -10.94 -20.16 10.32
N LYS A 353 -10.87 -19.38 11.40
CA LYS A 353 -11.80 -19.52 12.54
C LYS A 353 -13.24 -19.18 12.15
N VAL A 354 -13.44 -18.10 11.40
CA VAL A 354 -14.78 -17.69 10.93
C VAL A 354 -15.39 -18.78 10.06
N LEU A 355 -14.63 -19.33 9.10
CA LEU A 355 -15.12 -20.41 8.25
C LEU A 355 -15.39 -21.72 9.02
N GLU A 356 -14.55 -22.11 10.00
CA GLU A 356 -14.76 -23.29 10.84
C GLU A 356 -16.04 -23.16 11.68
N GLN A 357 -16.22 -22.02 12.35
CA GLN A 357 -17.41 -21.75 13.17
C GLN A 357 -18.67 -21.75 12.33
N ASN A 358 -18.65 -21.10 11.18
CA ASN A 358 -19.80 -21.05 10.30
C ASN A 358 -20.19 -22.43 9.79
N LYS A 359 -19.21 -23.24 9.38
CA LYS A 359 -19.46 -24.61 8.92
C LYS A 359 -20.03 -25.49 10.02
N ALA A 360 -19.50 -25.40 11.25
CA ALA A 360 -20.04 -26.14 12.40
C ALA A 360 -21.50 -25.79 12.67
N ALA A 361 -21.83 -24.50 12.61
CA ALA A 361 -23.19 -24.00 12.82
C ALA A 361 -24.15 -24.44 11.69
N MET A 362 -23.71 -24.43 10.44
CA MET A 362 -24.50 -24.95 9.30
C MET A 362 -24.83 -26.44 9.43
N ASN A 363 -23.89 -27.27 9.90
CA ASN A 363 -24.09 -28.70 10.09
C ASN A 363 -25.09 -29.00 11.22
N GLN A 364 -25.11 -28.16 12.29
CA GLN A 364 -26.08 -28.29 13.39
C GLN A 364 -27.49 -27.83 12.97
N SER A 365 -27.61 -26.85 12.05
CA SER A 365 -28.88 -26.35 11.56
C SER A 365 -29.53 -27.28 10.51
N GLY A 366 -28.77 -28.16 9.88
CA GLY A 366 -29.26 -29.13 8.90
C GLY A 366 -30.18 -30.23 9.49
N ASP A 367 -30.16 -30.41 10.83
CA ASP A 367 -31.03 -31.35 11.55
C ASP A 367 -32.37 -30.72 12.02
N ILE A 368 -32.57 -29.42 11.74
CA ILE A 368 -33.84 -28.70 12.10
C ILE A 368 -34.52 -28.27 10.78
N ALA A 369 -35.15 -29.23 10.11
CA ALA A 369 -36.12 -28.96 9.07
C ALA A 369 -37.37 -28.32 9.68
N GLU A 370 -37.80 -27.19 9.10
CA GLU A 370 -39.14 -26.59 9.17
C GLU A 370 -39.66 -26.14 10.56
N GLY A 371 -39.53 -24.85 10.80
CA GLY A 371 -40.41 -24.13 11.74
C GLY A 371 -39.73 -23.60 13.00
N ASN A 372 -39.22 -22.40 12.95
CA ASN A 372 -39.42 -21.31 13.89
C ASN A 372 -38.44 -20.14 13.66
N SER A 373 -38.95 -19.06 13.14
CA SER A 373 -38.25 -17.81 12.93
C SER A 373 -38.11 -16.92 14.21
N ALA A 374 -38.13 -17.54 15.38
CA ALA A 374 -38.22 -16.78 16.64
C ALA A 374 -36.97 -16.74 17.52
N ASN A 375 -35.87 -17.40 17.18
CA ASN A 375 -34.64 -17.41 18.00
C ASN A 375 -33.39 -16.89 17.25
N LYS A 376 -33.50 -15.71 16.61
CA LYS A 376 -32.37 -15.10 15.87
C LYS A 376 -31.39 -14.30 16.72
N GLU A 377 -31.63 -14.10 18.01
CA GLU A 377 -30.81 -13.19 18.84
C GLU A 377 -29.87 -13.85 19.86
N GLU A 378 -29.94 -15.17 20.08
CA GLU A 378 -29.08 -15.83 21.08
C GLU A 378 -27.96 -16.74 20.55
N ASN A 379 -27.93 -17.08 19.24
CA ASN A 379 -26.84 -17.84 18.64
C ASN A 379 -26.03 -16.94 17.71
N GLY A 380 -24.79 -16.60 18.11
CA GLY A 380 -23.90 -15.71 17.38
C GLY A 380 -23.92 -15.93 15.86
N ASN A 381 -24.06 -14.84 15.13
CA ASN A 381 -24.20 -14.67 13.67
C ASN A 381 -23.73 -15.85 12.83
N ILE A 382 -24.61 -16.81 12.54
CA ILE A 382 -24.39 -17.83 11.52
C ILE A 382 -24.45 -17.13 10.16
N LEU A 383 -23.36 -17.14 9.41
CA LEU A 383 -23.32 -16.57 8.08
C LEU A 383 -24.08 -17.47 7.10
N PRO A 384 -24.75 -16.92 6.10
CA PRO A 384 -25.40 -17.71 5.07
C PRO A 384 -24.36 -18.51 4.27
N ARG A 385 -24.81 -19.55 3.57
CA ARG A 385 -23.93 -20.26 2.64
C ARG A 385 -23.62 -19.36 1.45
N PRO A 386 -22.33 -19.11 1.11
CA PRO A 386 -21.99 -18.32 -0.05
C PRO A 386 -22.27 -19.10 -1.35
N ASP A 387 -22.74 -18.39 -2.37
CA ASP A 387 -22.86 -18.90 -3.74
C ASP A 387 -21.49 -18.90 -4.41
N PHE A 388 -20.66 -17.88 -4.11
CA PHE A 388 -19.25 -17.90 -4.46
C PHE A 388 -18.36 -17.14 -3.47
N ILE A 389 -17.06 -17.40 -3.57
CA ILE A 389 -16.05 -16.79 -2.70
C ILE A 389 -15.04 -16.04 -3.57
N VAL A 390 -14.67 -14.81 -3.13
CA VAL A 390 -13.51 -14.09 -3.61
C VAL A 390 -12.42 -14.19 -2.55
N VAL A 391 -11.18 -14.45 -2.95
CA VAL A 391 -10.02 -14.44 -2.07
C VAL A 391 -8.93 -13.55 -2.65
N ASP A 392 -8.40 -12.65 -1.82
CA ASP A 392 -7.20 -11.82 -2.09
C ASP A 392 -6.19 -12.01 -0.94
N PRO A 393 -5.56 -13.21 -0.85
CA PRO A 393 -4.72 -13.56 0.28
C PRO A 393 -3.38 -12.80 0.27
N PRO A 394 -2.63 -12.78 1.40
CA PRO A 394 -1.28 -12.24 1.47
C PRO A 394 -0.34 -12.85 0.42
N ARG A 395 0.83 -12.20 0.22
CA ARG A 395 1.85 -12.61 -0.78
C ARG A 395 2.23 -14.10 -0.75
N ASP A 396 2.15 -14.73 0.41
CA ASP A 396 2.48 -16.17 0.56
C ASP A 396 1.33 -17.09 0.17
N GLY A 397 0.19 -16.54 -0.30
CA GLY A 397 -1.01 -17.27 -0.65
C GLY A 397 -1.82 -17.70 0.57
N MET A 398 -2.78 -18.59 0.37
CA MET A 398 -3.64 -19.06 1.44
C MET A 398 -2.91 -20.05 2.38
N HIS A 399 -3.25 -19.96 3.68
CA HIS A 399 -2.86 -21.00 4.60
C HIS A 399 -3.53 -22.34 4.22
N LYS A 400 -2.80 -23.45 4.25
CA LYS A 400 -3.29 -24.76 3.81
C LYS A 400 -4.66 -25.14 4.41
N ARG A 401 -4.86 -24.91 5.73
CA ARG A 401 -6.14 -25.21 6.39
C ARG A 401 -7.30 -24.35 5.88
N ALA A 402 -7.03 -23.07 5.56
CA ALA A 402 -8.05 -22.19 5.00
C ALA A 402 -8.45 -22.64 3.59
N LEU A 403 -7.48 -23.02 2.77
CA LEU A 403 -7.72 -23.60 1.44
C LEU A 403 -8.54 -24.90 1.53
N ASP A 404 -8.17 -25.82 2.43
CA ASP A 404 -8.92 -27.06 2.68
C ASP A 404 -10.37 -26.78 3.11
N LEU A 405 -10.62 -25.74 3.90
CA LEU A 405 -11.97 -25.35 4.31
C LEU A 405 -12.78 -24.79 3.14
N ILE A 406 -12.20 -23.91 2.33
CA ILE A 406 -12.86 -23.37 1.13
C ILE A 406 -13.25 -24.50 0.19
N ILE A 407 -12.36 -25.47 -0.04
CA ILE A 407 -12.63 -26.67 -0.83
C ILE A 407 -13.82 -27.45 -0.24
N ARG A 408 -13.87 -27.62 1.09
CA ARG A 408 -14.95 -28.34 1.78
C ARG A 408 -16.27 -27.56 1.84
N TYR A 409 -16.25 -26.24 1.74
CA TYR A 409 -17.46 -25.45 1.53
C TYR A 409 -18.13 -25.83 0.23
N GLY A 410 -17.34 -26.20 -0.77
CA GLY A 410 -17.83 -26.73 -2.03
C GLY A 410 -18.65 -25.71 -2.81
N VAL A 411 -18.26 -24.42 -2.74
CA VAL A 411 -18.87 -23.37 -3.58
C VAL A 411 -18.63 -23.67 -5.05
N ASN A 412 -19.62 -23.36 -5.89
CA ASN A 412 -19.49 -23.64 -7.32
C ASN A 412 -18.46 -22.74 -8.01
N ARG A 413 -18.24 -21.54 -7.48
CA ARG A 413 -17.31 -20.55 -8.06
C ARG A 413 -16.37 -19.99 -7.00
N LEU A 414 -15.09 -19.86 -7.39
CA LEU A 414 -14.05 -19.23 -6.59
C LEU A 414 -13.28 -18.26 -7.48
N ILE A 415 -13.21 -17.00 -7.07
CA ILE A 415 -12.32 -16.01 -7.68
C ILE A 415 -11.09 -15.89 -6.79
N TYR A 416 -9.92 -16.17 -7.35
CA TYR A 416 -8.65 -16.06 -6.66
C TYR A 416 -7.83 -14.91 -7.25
N VAL A 417 -7.55 -13.90 -6.44
CA VAL A 417 -6.65 -12.78 -6.77
C VAL A 417 -5.29 -13.05 -6.13
N ALA A 418 -4.19 -12.79 -6.81
CA ALA A 418 -2.86 -13.01 -6.28
C ALA A 418 -1.85 -11.97 -6.77
N CYS A 419 -1.28 -11.22 -5.82
CA CYS A 419 -0.17 -10.29 -6.08
C CYS A 419 1.17 -11.00 -6.35
N LYS A 420 1.24 -12.31 -6.12
CA LYS A 420 2.37 -13.17 -6.42
C LYS A 420 1.86 -14.41 -7.18
N PRO A 421 1.96 -14.44 -8.51
CA PRO A 421 1.40 -15.51 -9.34
C PRO A 421 1.80 -16.92 -8.91
N LYS A 422 3.03 -17.08 -8.36
CA LYS A 422 3.53 -18.35 -7.84
C LYS A 422 2.73 -18.90 -6.65
N SER A 423 2.09 -18.03 -5.86
CA SER A 423 1.23 -18.50 -4.75
C SER A 423 -0.07 -19.09 -5.28
N LEU A 424 -0.70 -18.45 -6.26
CA LEU A 424 -1.86 -19.01 -6.95
C LEU A 424 -1.48 -20.34 -7.65
N ALA A 425 -0.35 -20.38 -8.37
CA ALA A 425 0.12 -21.59 -9.04
C ALA A 425 0.24 -22.79 -8.08
N ARG A 426 0.78 -22.57 -6.87
CA ARG A 426 0.85 -23.60 -5.82
C ARG A 426 -0.54 -24.03 -5.35
N ASP A 427 -1.45 -23.10 -5.14
CA ASP A 427 -2.77 -23.36 -4.56
C ASP A 427 -3.74 -23.97 -5.60
N LEU A 428 -3.42 -23.89 -6.91
CA LEU A 428 -4.20 -24.56 -7.96
C LEU A 428 -4.16 -26.09 -7.86
N GLU A 429 -3.05 -26.69 -7.44
CA GLU A 429 -2.92 -28.14 -7.37
C GLU A 429 -4.00 -28.76 -6.48
N PRO A 430 -4.14 -28.40 -5.19
CA PRO A 430 -5.20 -28.96 -4.34
C PRO A 430 -6.61 -28.55 -4.77
N LEU A 431 -6.80 -27.36 -5.36
CA LEU A 431 -8.10 -26.95 -5.88
C LEU A 431 -8.54 -27.85 -7.06
N GLN A 432 -7.65 -28.10 -8.01
CA GLN A 432 -7.93 -28.95 -9.16
C GLN A 432 -8.13 -30.42 -8.76
N ALA A 433 -7.36 -30.92 -7.78
CA ALA A 433 -7.55 -32.24 -7.19
C ALA A 433 -8.95 -32.41 -6.53
N ALA A 434 -9.52 -31.29 -6.05
CA ALA A 434 -10.87 -31.26 -5.48
C ALA A 434 -11.99 -30.98 -6.49
N GLY A 435 -11.69 -31.06 -7.80
CA GLY A 435 -12.65 -30.90 -8.89
C GLY A 435 -12.86 -29.48 -9.40
N TYR A 436 -12.09 -28.50 -8.94
CA TYR A 436 -12.14 -27.15 -9.53
C TYR A 436 -11.36 -27.12 -10.85
N ARG A 437 -11.86 -26.33 -11.81
CA ARG A 437 -11.17 -26.06 -13.06
C ARG A 437 -11.05 -24.56 -13.29
N VAL A 438 -9.92 -24.12 -13.78
CA VAL A 438 -9.72 -22.74 -14.19
C VAL A 438 -10.57 -22.49 -15.43
N LYS A 439 -11.56 -21.64 -15.33
CA LYS A 439 -12.44 -21.26 -16.45
C LYS A 439 -11.97 -19.98 -17.14
N ARG A 440 -11.34 -19.07 -16.38
CA ARG A 440 -10.77 -17.84 -16.90
C ARG A 440 -9.52 -17.48 -16.08
N LEU A 441 -8.52 -16.97 -16.71
CA LEU A 441 -7.31 -16.48 -16.07
C LEU A 441 -6.87 -15.20 -16.80
N CYS A 442 -6.61 -14.14 -16.07
CA CYS A 442 -5.96 -12.96 -16.63
C CYS A 442 -4.91 -12.39 -15.69
N ALA A 443 -4.06 -11.54 -16.21
CA ALA A 443 -3.10 -10.76 -15.46
C ALA A 443 -3.46 -9.26 -15.53
N VAL A 444 -3.07 -8.49 -14.52
CA VAL A 444 -3.21 -7.03 -14.49
C VAL A 444 -1.87 -6.43 -14.11
N ASP A 445 -1.33 -5.54 -14.94
CA ASP A 445 -0.10 -4.83 -14.60
C ASP A 445 -0.38 -3.67 -13.65
N MET A 446 -0.50 -4.01 -12.37
CA MET A 446 -0.69 -3.04 -11.29
C MET A 446 0.57 -2.20 -11.02
N PHE A 447 1.75 -2.70 -11.41
CA PHE A 447 3.03 -2.13 -11.02
C PHE A 447 3.98 -1.98 -12.21
N PRO A 448 3.68 -1.09 -13.17
CA PRO A 448 4.57 -0.78 -14.28
C PRO A 448 6.00 -0.53 -13.84
N ARG A 449 6.96 -0.96 -14.64
CA ARG A 449 8.40 -0.87 -14.41
C ARG A 449 8.95 -1.82 -13.33
N THR A 450 8.09 -2.59 -12.68
CA THR A 450 8.49 -3.63 -11.70
C THR A 450 8.18 -5.02 -12.23
N ASN A 451 8.70 -6.04 -11.58
CA ASN A 451 8.42 -7.44 -11.91
C ASN A 451 7.14 -8.00 -11.23
N ASN A 452 6.36 -7.15 -10.58
CA ASN A 452 5.13 -7.58 -9.92
C ASN A 452 3.95 -7.50 -10.90
N VAL A 453 3.11 -8.52 -10.86
CA VAL A 453 1.87 -8.64 -11.65
C VAL A 453 0.79 -9.22 -10.77
N GLU A 454 -0.41 -8.65 -10.82
CA GLU A 454 -1.59 -9.27 -10.21
C GLU A 454 -2.19 -10.30 -11.17
N THR A 455 -2.62 -11.42 -10.63
CA THR A 455 -3.32 -12.46 -11.41
C THR A 455 -4.70 -12.71 -10.83
N ILE A 456 -5.68 -12.96 -11.70
CA ILE A 456 -7.06 -13.26 -11.32
C ILE A 456 -7.45 -14.56 -12.00
N ALA A 457 -7.86 -15.55 -11.23
CA ALA A 457 -8.40 -16.80 -11.74
C ALA A 457 -9.86 -16.98 -11.32
N LEU A 458 -10.73 -17.26 -12.28
CA LEU A 458 -12.06 -17.81 -12.01
C LEU A 458 -11.97 -19.32 -12.05
N LEU A 459 -12.25 -19.95 -10.93
CA LEU A 459 -12.34 -21.40 -10.80
C LEU A 459 -13.80 -21.82 -10.64
N GLN A 460 -14.17 -22.88 -11.29
CA GLN A 460 -15.50 -23.48 -11.19
C GLN A 460 -15.38 -24.95 -10.84
N LYS A 461 -16.19 -25.39 -9.90
CA LYS A 461 -16.28 -26.80 -9.52
C LYS A 461 -17.04 -27.57 -10.59
N GLU A 462 -16.48 -28.65 -11.10
CA GLU A 462 -17.18 -29.53 -12.01
C GLU A 462 -18.20 -30.35 -11.22
N GLU A 463 -19.40 -30.47 -11.79
CA GLU A 463 -20.41 -31.41 -11.26
C GLU A 463 -19.91 -32.84 -11.49
N SER A 464 -19.80 -33.59 -10.40
CA SER A 464 -19.38 -34.99 -10.42
C SER A 464 -20.50 -35.89 -10.93
#